data_64f52bbd5b57bebdecbf6fa8c7f9fa6b
#
_entry.id   64f52bbd5b57bebdecbf6fa8c7f9fa6b
#
_cell.length_a   1.000
_cell.length_b   1.000
_cell.length_c   1.000
_cell.angle_alpha   90.00
_cell.angle_beta   90.00
_cell.angle_gamma   90.00
#
_symmetry.space_group_name_H-M   'P 1'
#
loop_
_entity.id
_entity.type
_entity.pdbx_description
1 polymer ?
#
loop_
_entity_poly.entity_id
_entity_poly.type
_entity_poly.pdbx_seq_one_letter_code
_entity_poly.pdbx_strand_id
1 'polypeptide(L)'
;MEFLNVMLKVWMKYWNLFLQGLGMTLFMGLLTVLISTVFGSLMALMRRSNVGIGKFKPLRLIATVYVEIIRGTPILLQLYFFYFMLPTWLPFFNLSEFTCVMTACCVNSTAYVCEIVRAVFRLSMSDRQKLPVLWA
;
A
#
# COMPACT_ATOMS: atom_id res chain seq x y z
N MET A 1 20.25 36.00 -17.53
CA MET A 1 21.43 35.25 -17.05
C MET A 1 21.53 35.14 -15.53
N GLU A 2 21.02 36.12 -14.78
CA GLU A 2 21.01 36.06 -13.29
C GLU A 2 20.20 34.91 -12.72
N PHE A 3 19.03 34.60 -13.29
CA PHE A 3 18.15 33.51 -12.84
C PHE A 3 18.84 32.13 -12.87
N LEU A 4 19.55 31.86 -13.97
CA LEU A 4 20.31 30.59 -14.10
C LEU A 4 21.45 30.48 -13.08
N ASN A 5 22.14 31.58 -12.81
CA ASN A 5 23.21 31.62 -11.82
C ASN A 5 22.69 31.41 -10.39
N VAL A 6 21.51 31.96 -10.07
CA VAL A 6 20.84 31.71 -8.77
C VAL A 6 20.40 30.27 -8.65
N MET A 7 19.80 29.70 -9.69
CA MET A 7 19.40 28.30 -9.72
C MET A 7 20.59 27.35 -9.50
N LEU A 8 21.71 27.57 -10.19
CA LEU A 8 22.92 26.78 -10.02
C LEU A 8 23.53 26.89 -8.63
N LYS A 9 23.55 28.10 -8.04
CA LYS A 9 24.04 28.30 -6.66
C LYS A 9 23.16 27.56 -5.64
N VAL A 10 21.83 27.63 -5.77
CA VAL A 10 20.89 26.91 -4.91
C VAL A 10 21.08 25.40 -5.06
N TRP A 11 21.18 24.91 -6.30
CA TRP A 11 21.42 23.50 -6.59
C TRP A 11 22.71 22.98 -5.95
N MET A 12 23.83 23.63 -6.16
CA MET A 12 25.10 23.23 -5.57
C MET A 12 25.11 23.30 -4.04
N LYS A 13 24.43 24.27 -3.46
CA LYS A 13 24.35 24.45 -2.00
C LYS A 13 23.51 23.36 -1.32
N TYR A 14 22.41 22.94 -1.95
CA TYR A 14 21.43 22.03 -1.35
C TYR A 14 21.47 20.61 -1.91
N TRP A 15 22.44 20.30 -2.76
CA TRP A 15 22.58 19.00 -3.39
C TRP A 15 22.56 17.81 -2.40
N ASN A 16 23.30 17.94 -1.30
CA ASN A 16 23.35 16.91 -0.27
C ASN A 16 21.99 16.68 0.41
N LEU A 17 21.25 17.75 0.68
CA LEU A 17 19.90 17.68 1.23
C LEU A 17 18.93 17.00 0.25
N PHE A 18 19.07 17.32 -1.03
CA PHE A 18 18.27 16.69 -2.07
C PHE A 18 18.54 15.19 -2.19
N LEU A 19 19.81 14.78 -2.16
CA LEU A 19 20.19 13.38 -2.19
C LEU A 19 19.71 12.60 -0.96
N GLN A 20 19.80 13.20 0.22
CA GLN A 20 19.28 12.61 1.45
C GLN A 20 17.75 12.40 1.37
N GLY A 21 17.01 13.42 0.93
CA GLY A 21 15.56 13.31 0.72
C GLY A 21 15.19 12.26 -0.32
N LEU A 22 15.92 12.20 -1.44
CA LEU A 22 15.72 11.18 -2.46
C LEU A 22 15.98 9.77 -1.91
N GLY A 23 17.09 9.59 -1.19
CA GLY A 23 17.42 8.31 -0.56
C GLY A 23 16.36 7.86 0.43
N MET A 24 15.86 8.78 1.26
CA MET A 24 14.79 8.49 2.22
C MET A 24 13.49 8.10 1.52
N THR A 25 13.12 8.80 0.45
CA THR A 25 11.91 8.49 -0.34
C THR A 25 12.00 7.12 -0.99
N LEU A 26 13.15 6.79 -1.60
CA LEU A 26 13.38 5.48 -2.21
C LEU A 26 13.37 4.36 -1.17
N PHE A 27 13.97 4.57 -0.02
CA PHE A 27 13.98 3.62 1.08
C PHE A 27 12.57 3.34 1.60
N MET A 28 11.78 4.40 1.87
CA MET A 28 10.38 4.27 2.26
C MET A 28 9.55 3.55 1.21
N GLY A 29 9.72 3.91 -0.06
CA GLY A 29 9.03 3.29 -1.18
C GLY A 29 9.32 1.80 -1.29
N LEU A 30 10.60 1.42 -1.20
CA LEU A 30 11.03 0.00 -1.25
C LEU A 30 10.43 -0.80 -0.09
N LEU A 31 10.54 -0.30 1.13
CA LEU A 31 9.94 -0.96 2.31
C LEU A 31 8.43 -1.10 2.17
N THR A 32 7.75 -0.04 1.72
CA THR A 32 6.30 -0.07 1.50
C THR A 32 5.92 -1.15 0.49
N VAL A 33 6.63 -1.25 -0.64
CA VAL A 33 6.35 -2.27 -1.67
C VAL A 33 6.56 -3.68 -1.11
N LEU A 34 7.66 -3.93 -0.41
CA LEU A 34 7.95 -5.25 0.16
C LEU A 34 6.87 -5.66 1.18
N ILE A 35 6.59 -4.81 2.15
CA ILE A 35 5.61 -5.08 3.20
C ILE A 35 4.21 -5.25 2.60
N SER A 36 3.78 -4.33 1.74
CA SER A 36 2.45 -4.36 1.15
C SER A 36 2.25 -5.54 0.19
N THR A 37 3.30 -6.02 -0.46
CA THR A 37 3.20 -7.23 -1.31
C THR A 37 2.90 -8.46 -0.48
N VAL A 38 3.57 -8.64 0.66
CA VAL A 38 3.31 -9.77 1.56
C VAL A 38 1.90 -9.70 2.13
N PHE A 39 1.56 -8.58 2.77
CA PHE A 39 0.24 -8.42 3.41
C PHE A 39 -0.90 -8.37 2.39
N GLY A 40 -0.72 -7.72 1.25
CA GLY A 40 -1.71 -7.66 0.17
C GLY A 40 -2.00 -9.02 -0.44
N SER A 41 -0.97 -9.84 -0.65
CA SER A 41 -1.14 -11.21 -1.12
C SER A 41 -1.88 -12.06 -0.09
N LEU A 42 -1.55 -11.94 1.19
CA LEU A 42 -2.25 -12.63 2.27
C LEU A 42 -3.73 -12.23 2.34
N MET A 43 -4.02 -10.93 2.26
CA MET A 43 -5.38 -10.40 2.22
C MET A 43 -6.15 -10.88 0.98
N ALA A 44 -5.51 -11.01 -0.18
CA ALA A 44 -6.12 -11.56 -1.39
C ALA A 44 -6.50 -13.04 -1.21
N LEU A 45 -5.65 -13.82 -0.54
CA LEU A 45 -5.94 -15.22 -0.18
C LEU A 45 -7.10 -15.30 0.82
N MET A 46 -7.12 -14.46 1.85
CA MET A 46 -8.24 -14.39 2.81
C MET A 46 -9.56 -14.07 2.10
N ARG A 47 -9.55 -13.13 1.17
CA ARG A 47 -10.72 -12.74 0.38
C ARG A 47 -11.21 -13.85 -0.57
N ARG A 48 -10.32 -14.78 -0.96
CA ARG A 48 -10.64 -15.96 -1.74
C ARG A 48 -11.06 -17.16 -0.89
N SER A 49 -10.68 -17.17 0.39
CA SER A 49 -10.96 -18.26 1.31
C SER A 49 -12.48 -18.55 1.41
N ASN A 50 -12.80 -19.81 1.35
CA ASN A 50 -14.14 -20.33 1.61
C ASN A 50 -14.32 -20.81 3.05
N VAL A 51 -13.36 -20.50 3.93
CA VAL A 51 -13.43 -20.86 5.36
C VAL A 51 -14.58 -20.09 6.02
N GLY A 52 -15.57 -20.83 6.49
CA GLY A 52 -16.75 -20.29 7.16
C GLY A 52 -17.78 -21.39 7.39
N ILE A 53 -18.77 -21.08 8.24
CA ILE A 53 -19.89 -21.99 8.55
C ILE A 53 -21.07 -21.59 7.67
N GLY A 54 -21.40 -22.41 6.68
CA GLY A 54 -22.50 -22.15 5.76
C GLY A 54 -22.27 -20.95 4.83
N LYS A 55 -23.21 -20.00 4.82
CA LYS A 55 -23.14 -18.78 4.01
C LYS A 55 -22.23 -17.68 4.61
N PHE A 56 -21.87 -17.78 5.88
CA PHE A 56 -21.09 -16.75 6.59
C PHE A 56 -19.58 -17.02 6.48
N LYS A 57 -18.86 -16.13 5.81
CA LYS A 57 -17.41 -16.21 5.56
C LYS A 57 -16.72 -14.99 6.17
N PRO A 58 -16.42 -15.01 7.49
CA PRO A 58 -15.94 -13.83 8.20
C PRO A 58 -14.60 -13.31 7.67
N LEU A 59 -13.66 -14.18 7.32
CA LEU A 59 -12.37 -13.79 6.77
C LEU A 59 -12.51 -13.00 5.46
N ARG A 60 -13.41 -13.46 4.59
CA ARG A 60 -13.70 -12.76 3.32
C ARG A 60 -14.35 -11.41 3.57
N LEU A 61 -15.27 -11.33 4.54
CA LEU A 61 -15.96 -10.08 4.88
C LEU A 61 -14.98 -9.03 5.39
N ILE A 62 -14.14 -9.39 6.37
CA ILE A 62 -13.11 -8.49 6.95
C ILE A 62 -12.19 -7.96 5.86
N ALA A 63 -11.63 -8.84 5.03
CA ALA A 63 -10.73 -8.42 3.97
C ALA A 63 -11.44 -7.56 2.89
N THR A 64 -12.72 -7.80 2.63
CA THR A 64 -13.50 -6.98 1.68
C THR A 64 -13.75 -5.60 2.24
N VAL A 65 -14.25 -5.50 3.47
CA VAL A 65 -14.53 -4.22 4.14
C VAL A 65 -13.26 -3.38 4.27
N TYR A 66 -12.15 -4.00 4.68
CA TYR A 66 -10.84 -3.31 4.72
C TYR A 66 -10.47 -2.68 3.38
N VAL A 67 -10.48 -3.46 2.30
CA VAL A 67 -10.09 -2.98 0.97
C VAL A 67 -11.03 -1.88 0.48
N GLU A 68 -12.34 -2.01 0.71
CA GLU A 68 -13.32 -1.00 0.29
C GLU A 68 -13.18 0.30 1.05
N ILE A 69 -12.96 0.27 2.37
CA ILE A 69 -12.74 1.47 3.19
C ILE A 69 -11.44 2.17 2.78
N ILE A 70 -10.34 1.43 2.70
CA ILE A 70 -9.03 2.03 2.41
C ILE A 70 -8.98 2.62 1.00
N ARG A 71 -9.57 1.95 0.02
CA ARG A 71 -9.63 2.48 -1.36
C ARG A 71 -10.69 3.55 -1.56
N GLY A 72 -11.70 3.59 -0.72
CA GLY A 72 -12.74 4.63 -0.73
C GLY A 72 -12.34 5.92 -0.03
N THR A 73 -11.23 5.93 0.72
CA THR A 73 -10.74 7.11 1.44
C THR A 73 -9.47 7.68 0.78
N PRO A 74 -9.34 9.03 0.69
CA PRO A 74 -8.14 9.66 0.16
C PRO A 74 -6.91 9.32 1.02
N ILE A 75 -5.77 9.01 0.37
CA ILE A 75 -4.52 8.69 1.06
C ILE A 75 -4.07 9.81 2.01
N LEU A 76 -4.32 11.07 1.64
CA LEU A 76 -3.98 12.21 2.49
C LEU A 76 -4.72 12.16 3.83
N LEU A 77 -6.02 11.81 3.81
CA LEU A 77 -6.82 11.62 5.03
C LEU A 77 -6.25 10.49 5.90
N GLN A 78 -5.84 9.39 5.28
CA GLN A 78 -5.20 8.27 5.98
C GLN A 78 -3.88 8.69 6.62
N LEU A 79 -3.04 9.47 5.91
CA LEU A 79 -1.79 10.02 6.45
C LEU A 79 -2.05 10.89 7.68
N TYR A 80 -3.02 11.81 7.63
CA TYR A 80 -3.39 12.63 8.78
C TYR A 80 -3.88 11.79 9.96
N PHE A 81 -4.71 10.78 9.68
CA PHE A 81 -5.21 9.88 10.72
C PHE A 81 -4.06 9.13 11.41
N PHE A 82 -3.17 8.50 10.66
CA PHE A 82 -2.03 7.76 11.22
C PHE A 82 -1.02 8.67 11.90
N TYR A 83 -0.80 9.88 11.39
CA TYR A 83 0.17 10.81 11.95
C TYR A 83 -0.29 11.43 13.28
N PHE A 84 -1.55 11.83 13.38
CA PHE A 84 -2.08 12.51 14.57
C PHE A 84 -2.81 11.58 15.53
N MET A 85 -3.62 10.66 15.04
CA MET A 85 -4.44 9.79 15.88
C MET A 85 -3.67 8.59 16.43
N LEU A 86 -2.81 7.98 15.63
CA LEU A 86 -2.11 6.75 16.02
C LEU A 86 -1.21 6.96 17.24
N PRO A 87 -0.36 8.00 17.33
CA PRO A 87 0.44 8.27 18.53
C PRO A 87 -0.42 8.57 19.78
N THR A 88 -1.57 9.24 19.58
CA THR A 88 -2.49 9.58 20.67
C THR A 88 -3.18 8.34 21.23
N TRP A 89 -3.53 7.38 20.39
CA TRP A 89 -4.20 6.14 20.79
C TRP A 89 -3.24 5.09 21.34
N LEU A 90 -1.98 5.13 20.91
CA LEU A 90 -0.95 4.18 21.30
C LEU A 90 0.27 4.88 21.94
N PRO A 91 0.09 5.65 23.04
CA PRO A 91 1.18 6.41 23.66
C PRO A 91 2.31 5.54 24.18
N PHE A 92 2.04 4.26 24.48
CA PHE A 92 3.04 3.32 24.99
C PHE A 92 4.13 2.95 23.98
N PHE A 93 3.87 3.11 22.67
CA PHE A 93 4.81 2.68 21.64
C PHE A 93 5.80 3.77 21.21
N ASN A 94 5.71 5.01 21.71
CA ASN A 94 6.56 6.15 21.31
C ASN A 94 6.82 6.18 19.78
N LEU A 95 5.72 6.10 19.00
CA LEU A 95 5.79 5.99 17.55
C LEU A 95 6.45 7.23 16.94
N SER A 96 7.53 7.03 16.19
CA SER A 96 8.15 8.12 15.44
C SER A 96 7.27 8.55 14.26
N GLU A 97 7.42 9.81 13.84
CA GLU A 97 6.73 10.36 12.66
C GLU A 97 6.93 9.48 11.43
N PHE A 98 8.16 9.00 11.24
CA PHE A 98 8.52 8.04 10.18
C PHE A 98 7.66 6.77 10.25
N THR A 99 7.51 6.18 11.42
CA THR A 99 6.71 4.94 11.61
C THR A 99 5.24 5.18 11.29
N CYS A 100 4.68 6.33 11.68
CA CYS A 100 3.29 6.69 11.40
C CYS A 100 3.04 6.81 9.89
N VAL A 101 3.90 7.53 9.19
CA VAL A 101 3.82 7.70 7.72
C VAL A 101 4.01 6.36 7.01
N MET A 102 5.01 5.57 7.40
CA MET A 102 5.24 4.22 6.85
C MET A 102 4.02 3.33 7.02
N THR A 103 3.41 3.33 8.21
CA THR A 103 2.21 2.53 8.48
C THR A 103 1.05 2.93 7.56
N ALA A 104 0.81 4.24 7.40
CA ALA A 104 -0.22 4.74 6.49
C ALA A 104 0.02 4.29 5.03
N CYS A 105 1.26 4.42 4.55
CA CYS A 105 1.65 4.00 3.20
C CYS A 105 1.49 2.49 3.01
N CYS A 106 1.91 1.69 3.99
CA CYS A 106 1.77 0.23 3.94
C CYS A 106 0.31 -0.21 3.95
N VAL A 107 -0.52 0.38 4.81
CA VAL A 107 -1.95 0.08 4.89
C VAL A 107 -2.63 0.41 3.56
N ASN A 108 -2.39 1.60 3.02
CA ASN A 108 -2.94 2.00 1.72
C ASN A 108 -2.50 1.05 0.60
N SER A 109 -1.20 0.82 0.45
CA SER A 109 -0.63 -0.01 -0.62
C SER A 109 -1.08 -1.46 -0.54
N THR A 110 -1.24 -2.02 0.67
CA THR A 110 -1.76 -3.38 0.90
C THR A 110 -3.14 -3.58 0.28
N ALA A 111 -4.03 -2.59 0.37
CA ALA A 111 -5.36 -2.68 -0.23
C ALA A 111 -5.31 -2.72 -1.76
N TYR A 112 -4.43 -1.94 -2.39
CA TYR A 112 -4.25 -1.97 -3.84
C TYR A 112 -3.60 -3.27 -4.32
N VAL A 113 -2.55 -3.74 -3.65
CA VAL A 113 -1.90 -5.03 -3.98
C VAL A 113 -2.89 -6.19 -3.84
N CYS A 114 -3.73 -6.20 -2.83
CA CYS A 114 -4.79 -7.19 -2.67
C CYS A 114 -5.72 -7.27 -3.90
N GLU A 115 -6.14 -6.12 -4.44
CA GLU A 115 -6.97 -6.10 -5.65
C GLU A 115 -6.22 -6.54 -6.91
N ILE A 116 -4.96 -6.12 -7.08
CA ILE A 116 -4.11 -6.54 -8.21
C ILE A 116 -3.95 -8.06 -8.22
N VAL A 117 -3.56 -8.63 -7.09
CA VAL A 117 -3.38 -10.09 -6.94
C VAL A 117 -4.69 -10.82 -7.24
N ARG A 118 -5.81 -10.31 -6.74
CA ARG A 118 -7.13 -10.86 -7.02
C ARG A 118 -7.50 -10.80 -8.50
N ALA A 119 -7.21 -9.71 -9.19
CA ALA A 119 -7.46 -9.55 -10.61
C ALA A 119 -6.65 -10.54 -11.45
N VAL A 120 -5.37 -10.72 -11.14
CA VAL A 120 -4.48 -11.70 -11.78
C VAL A 120 -5.03 -13.12 -11.61
N PHE A 121 -5.46 -13.50 -10.44
CA PHE A 121 -6.06 -14.82 -10.21
C PHE A 121 -7.34 -15.04 -11.01
N ARG A 122 -8.19 -14.02 -11.17
CA ARG A 122 -9.41 -14.12 -11.97
C ARG A 122 -9.09 -14.33 -13.46
N LEU A 123 -8.13 -13.59 -13.99
CA LEU A 123 -7.72 -13.72 -15.40
C LEU A 123 -7.14 -15.11 -15.67
N SER A 124 -6.22 -15.57 -14.83
CA SER A 124 -5.61 -16.91 -14.96
C SER A 124 -6.63 -18.04 -14.94
N MET A 125 -7.69 -17.91 -14.15
CA MET A 125 -8.77 -18.93 -14.11
C MET A 125 -9.67 -18.86 -15.36
N SER A 126 -9.96 -17.65 -15.87
CA SER A 126 -10.77 -17.46 -17.08
C SER A 126 -10.10 -18.05 -18.32
N ASP A 127 -8.79 -17.87 -18.44
CA ASP A 127 -8.03 -18.42 -19.58
C ASP A 127 -7.97 -19.95 -19.56
N ARG A 128 -7.86 -20.56 -18.37
CA ARG A 128 -7.89 -22.02 -18.23
C ARG A 128 -9.24 -22.63 -18.62
N GLN A 129 -10.34 -21.90 -18.46
CA GLN A 129 -11.66 -22.37 -18.88
C GLN A 129 -11.88 -22.28 -20.39
N LYS A 130 -11.15 -21.41 -21.09
CA LYS A 130 -11.25 -21.25 -22.54
C LYS A 130 -10.42 -22.27 -23.35
N LEU A 131 -9.35 -22.80 -22.74
CA LEU A 131 -8.44 -23.75 -23.42
C LEU A 131 -9.13 -25.04 -23.92
N PRO A 132 -10.05 -25.71 -23.19
CA PRO A 132 -10.68 -26.92 -23.69
C PRO A 132 -11.62 -26.69 -24.89
N VAL A 133 -12.11 -25.46 -25.08
CA VAL A 133 -13.00 -25.12 -26.20
C VAL A 133 -12.23 -24.90 -27.51
N LEU A 134 -10.93 -24.62 -27.45
CA LEU A 134 -10.09 -24.42 -28.64
C LEU A 134 -9.60 -25.73 -29.30
N TRP A 135 -9.75 -26.88 -28.62
CA TRP A 135 -9.29 -28.20 -29.06
C TRP A 135 -10.45 -29.19 -29.34
N ALA A 136 -11.69 -28.75 -29.19
CA ALA A 136 -12.89 -29.48 -29.56
C ALA A 136 -13.46 -29.00 -30.90
#